data_5776ba54f062c6b97a2bb69b0d0a1c61
#
_entry.id   5776ba54f062c6b97a2bb69b0d0a1c61
#
_cell.length_a   1.000
_cell.length_b   1.000
_cell.length_c   1.000
_cell.angle_alpha   90.00
_cell.angle_beta   90.00
_cell.angle_gamma   90.00
#
_symmetry.space_group_name_H-M   'P 1'
#
loop_
_entity.id
_entity.type
_entity.pdbx_description
1 polymer ?
#
loop_
_entity_poly.entity_id
_entity_poly.type
_entity_poly.pdbx_seq_one_letter_code
_entity_poly.pdbx_strand_id
1 'polypeptide(L)'
;MANINRVLRIEKGKVEIIERPIPTPVSGFVLVRQHIAPICIEHRAYETGFSEWYEDEEHFGHEGVGEITAVGVGVTDFSEGDRVVIFQGWACGECWVCEHGLGATHCINIKGPLDIESHNGCDSGGAGYSEYRLAPANMVHKIPEGLSYKHASAANCLIGCTYSSMRDHNISPEHYCLISGVGFIGHATLVNLKYRGAKVIVLGRTPERMQMAKELGADLIVNPEDDDWFDQVRAFTPSDRGPDFAFECSGYPYYQQKSLDVLRHYGTLILLGYAAHEGKELKWELNTEYGLCWPHKTITAHFDVNFDHRQDLMEVLQDPWMQKQVDAMISHEFPMSEAAEAFETIIAKKACKVHLLPQE
;
A
#
# COMPACT_ATOMS: atom_id res chain seq x y z
N MET A 1 -8.35 35.79 -6.71
CA MET A 1 -7.82 34.67 -7.48
C MET A 1 -8.92 33.63 -7.48
N ALA A 2 -9.18 32.97 -8.60
CA ALA A 2 -10.18 31.92 -8.61
C ALA A 2 -9.76 30.80 -7.66
N ASN A 3 -10.72 30.32 -6.87
CA ASN A 3 -10.52 29.18 -5.94
C ASN A 3 -10.52 27.90 -6.79
N ILE A 4 -9.41 27.61 -7.46
CA ILE A 4 -9.28 26.51 -8.42
C ILE A 4 -8.45 25.40 -7.78
N ASN A 5 -8.94 24.17 -7.93
CA ASN A 5 -8.27 22.91 -7.63
C ASN A 5 -7.87 22.24 -8.94
N ARG A 6 -6.60 21.99 -9.15
CA ARG A 6 -6.12 21.17 -10.26
C ARG A 6 -6.24 19.70 -9.91
N VAL A 7 -6.83 18.91 -10.80
CA VAL A 7 -7.16 17.49 -10.61
C VAL A 7 -6.66 16.71 -11.81
N LEU A 8 -6.06 15.54 -11.60
CA LEU A 8 -5.73 14.63 -12.68
C LEU A 8 -6.96 13.85 -13.14
N ARG A 9 -7.20 13.88 -14.45
CA ARG A 9 -8.08 12.95 -15.15
C ARG A 9 -7.21 11.91 -15.86
N ILE A 10 -7.52 10.64 -15.66
CA ILE A 10 -6.74 9.51 -16.18
C ILE A 10 -7.61 8.66 -17.07
N GLU A 11 -7.25 8.57 -18.34
CA GLU A 11 -7.82 7.66 -19.32
C GLU A 11 -6.70 6.74 -19.84
N LYS A 12 -7.06 5.73 -20.62
CA LYS A 12 -6.08 4.85 -21.25
C LYS A 12 -5.11 5.65 -22.14
N GLY A 13 -3.84 5.64 -21.75
CA GLY A 13 -2.75 6.31 -22.49
C GLY A 13 -2.81 7.83 -22.47
N LYS A 14 -3.66 8.42 -21.59
CA LYS A 14 -3.84 9.86 -21.53
C LYS A 14 -4.00 10.34 -20.10
N VAL A 15 -3.34 11.44 -19.76
CA VAL A 15 -3.51 12.18 -18.51
C VAL A 15 -3.79 13.64 -18.85
N GLU A 16 -4.77 14.23 -18.21
CA GLU A 16 -5.09 15.64 -18.30
C GLU A 16 -5.15 16.27 -16.91
N ILE A 17 -4.71 17.51 -16.78
CA ILE A 17 -5.02 18.34 -15.61
C ILE A 17 -6.28 19.13 -15.95
N ILE A 18 -7.32 18.92 -15.16
CA ILE A 18 -8.56 19.67 -15.26
C ILE A 18 -8.73 20.59 -14.05
N GLU A 19 -9.52 21.62 -14.21
CA GLU A 19 -9.82 22.58 -13.16
C GLU A 19 -11.19 22.32 -12.56
N ARG A 20 -11.26 22.33 -11.23
CA ARG A 20 -12.46 22.20 -10.44
C ARG A 20 -12.49 23.31 -9.37
N PRO A 21 -13.63 23.69 -8.83
CA PRO A 21 -13.66 24.52 -7.62
C PRO A 21 -12.95 23.83 -6.46
N ILE A 22 -12.26 24.57 -5.60
CA ILE A 22 -11.80 24.02 -4.32
C ILE A 22 -13.04 23.70 -3.48
N PRO A 23 -13.22 22.43 -3.01
CA PRO A 23 -14.41 22.06 -2.27
C PRO A 23 -14.43 22.67 -0.87
N THR A 24 -15.64 22.82 -0.32
CA THR A 24 -15.82 23.23 1.08
C THR A 24 -16.07 21.98 1.93
N PRO A 25 -15.38 21.79 3.07
CA PRO A 25 -15.58 20.62 3.89
C PRO A 25 -16.98 20.57 4.50
N VAL A 26 -17.66 19.45 4.31
CA VAL A 26 -18.93 19.13 4.92
C VAL A 26 -18.75 18.59 6.35
N SER A 27 -19.86 18.35 7.06
CA SER A 27 -19.84 17.81 8.43
C SER A 27 -19.03 16.50 8.49
N GLY A 28 -18.07 16.42 9.42
CA GLY A 28 -17.20 15.26 9.63
C GLY A 28 -16.01 15.15 8.67
N PHE A 29 -15.80 16.14 7.78
CA PHE A 29 -14.71 16.15 6.81
C PHE A 29 -13.68 17.24 7.09
N VAL A 30 -12.49 17.05 6.55
CA VAL A 30 -11.42 18.04 6.48
C VAL A 30 -11.05 18.29 5.03
N LEU A 31 -10.60 19.50 4.71
CA LEU A 31 -9.99 19.84 3.43
C LEU A 31 -8.47 19.85 3.60
N VAL A 32 -7.79 19.03 2.82
CA VAL A 32 -6.34 18.89 2.87
C VAL A 32 -5.72 19.43 1.60
N ARG A 33 -4.79 20.40 1.73
CA ARG A 33 -3.87 20.78 0.67
C ARG A 33 -2.79 19.70 0.59
N GLN A 34 -2.79 18.91 -0.49
CA GLN A 34 -1.88 17.80 -0.65
C GLN A 34 -0.48 18.26 -1.06
N HIS A 35 0.54 17.72 -0.41
CA HIS A 35 1.95 17.95 -0.73
C HIS A 35 2.54 16.79 -1.54
N ILE A 36 2.16 15.56 -1.20
CA ILE A 36 2.60 14.34 -1.89
C ILE A 36 1.40 13.43 -2.07
N ALA A 37 1.26 12.90 -3.27
CA ALA A 37 0.29 11.88 -3.65
C ALA A 37 1.04 10.68 -4.25
N PRO A 38 1.31 9.62 -3.47
CA PRO A 38 2.00 8.43 -3.96
C PRO A 38 1.19 7.68 -5.02
N ILE A 39 1.87 7.18 -6.06
CA ILE A 39 1.24 6.32 -7.06
C ILE A 39 1.32 4.86 -6.59
N CYS A 40 0.20 4.16 -6.65
CA CYS A 40 0.09 2.74 -6.35
C CYS A 40 -0.39 1.96 -7.60
N ILE A 41 -1.61 1.46 -7.58
CA ILE A 41 -2.14 0.61 -8.66
C ILE A 41 -2.75 1.42 -9.82
N GLU A 42 -2.97 2.71 -9.63
CA GLU A 42 -3.69 3.57 -10.59
C GLU A 42 -2.99 3.71 -11.95
N HIS A 43 -1.67 3.46 -12.00
CA HIS A 43 -0.94 3.38 -13.26
C HIS A 43 -1.54 2.36 -14.25
N ARG A 44 -2.29 1.37 -13.75
CA ARG A 44 -2.97 0.39 -14.61
C ARG A 44 -4.16 0.97 -15.33
N ALA A 45 -4.88 1.94 -14.75
CA ALA A 45 -5.93 2.65 -15.47
C ALA A 45 -5.34 3.39 -16.66
N TYR A 46 -4.18 4.02 -16.49
CA TYR A 46 -3.43 4.62 -17.59
C TYR A 46 -2.99 3.58 -18.64
N GLU A 47 -2.45 2.44 -18.22
CA GLU A 47 -1.94 1.39 -19.10
C GLU A 47 -3.06 0.69 -19.89
N THR A 48 -4.13 0.28 -19.22
CA THR A 48 -5.14 -0.63 -19.79
C THR A 48 -6.50 0.02 -20.02
N GLY A 49 -6.80 1.14 -19.38
CA GLY A 49 -8.13 1.76 -19.32
C GLY A 49 -9.08 1.07 -18.35
N PHE A 50 -8.55 0.14 -17.52
CA PHE A 50 -9.36 -0.61 -16.57
C PHE A 50 -8.99 -0.23 -15.13
N SER A 51 -10.02 0.00 -14.32
CA SER A 51 -9.90 0.15 -12.87
C SER A 51 -10.97 -0.66 -12.17
N GLU A 52 -10.58 -1.48 -11.21
CA GLU A 52 -11.52 -2.24 -10.38
C GLU A 52 -12.10 -1.39 -9.22
N TRP A 53 -11.46 -0.25 -8.91
CA TRP A 53 -11.73 0.53 -7.72
C TRP A 53 -12.37 1.88 -8.00
N TYR A 54 -12.31 2.36 -9.23
CA TYR A 54 -12.76 3.70 -9.60
C TYR A 54 -13.75 3.62 -10.76
N GLU A 55 -14.91 4.25 -10.58
CA GLU A 55 -16.00 4.25 -11.56
C GLU A 55 -15.90 5.38 -12.57
N ASP A 56 -15.03 6.38 -12.30
CA ASP A 56 -14.81 7.51 -13.19
C ASP A 56 -13.32 7.83 -13.37
N GLU A 57 -13.05 8.83 -14.20
CA GLU A 57 -11.70 9.19 -14.65
C GLU A 57 -11.01 10.24 -13.74
N GLU A 58 -11.69 10.79 -12.74
CA GLU A 58 -11.24 11.93 -11.95
C GLU A 58 -10.93 11.59 -10.48
N HIS A 59 -11.41 10.46 -9.98
CA HIS A 59 -11.29 10.09 -8.57
C HIS A 59 -10.15 9.12 -8.26
N PHE A 60 -9.07 9.17 -9.03
CA PHE A 60 -7.89 8.34 -8.80
C PHE A 60 -7.03 8.84 -7.63
N GLY A 61 -6.27 7.89 -7.04
CA GLY A 61 -5.35 8.14 -5.94
C GLY A 61 -6.00 7.91 -4.58
N HIS A 62 -5.42 6.99 -3.81
CA HIS A 62 -5.93 6.64 -2.48
C HIS A 62 -4.95 6.97 -1.35
N GLU A 63 -3.75 7.36 -1.68
CA GLU A 63 -2.70 7.75 -0.74
C GLU A 63 -2.49 9.28 -0.79
N GLY A 64 -2.19 9.90 0.34
CA GLY A 64 -1.88 11.32 0.35
C GLY A 64 -1.34 11.82 1.68
N VAL A 65 -0.54 12.87 1.63
CA VAL A 65 -0.12 13.64 2.79
C VAL A 65 -0.21 15.13 2.51
N GLY A 66 -0.54 15.90 3.51
CA GLY A 66 -0.68 17.34 3.34
C GLY A 66 -0.99 18.08 4.63
N GLU A 67 -1.51 19.29 4.47
CA GLU A 67 -1.86 20.20 5.54
C GLU A 67 -3.37 20.51 5.48
N ILE A 68 -4.04 20.45 6.60
CA ILE A 68 -5.47 20.82 6.70
C ILE A 68 -5.61 22.31 6.49
N THR A 69 -6.45 22.72 5.54
CA THR A 69 -6.75 24.12 5.22
C THR A 69 -8.15 24.56 5.64
N ALA A 70 -9.02 23.60 5.91
CA ALA A 70 -10.34 23.89 6.50
C ALA A 70 -10.90 22.62 7.17
N VAL A 71 -11.75 22.81 8.18
CA VAL A 71 -12.43 21.74 8.90
C VAL A 71 -13.94 21.89 8.80
N GLY A 72 -14.64 20.77 8.61
CA GLY A 72 -16.10 20.74 8.59
C GLY A 72 -16.74 20.73 9.98
N VAL A 73 -18.03 20.99 10.01
CA VAL A 73 -18.81 20.98 11.25
C VAL A 73 -18.67 19.63 11.97
N GLY A 74 -18.46 19.66 13.29
CA GLY A 74 -18.35 18.47 14.13
C GLY A 74 -16.95 17.83 14.18
N VAL A 75 -15.97 18.33 13.42
CA VAL A 75 -14.57 17.93 13.54
C VAL A 75 -13.93 18.67 14.71
N THR A 76 -13.50 17.94 15.73
CA THR A 76 -12.92 18.51 16.97
C THR A 76 -11.44 18.15 17.16
N ASP A 77 -10.99 17.09 16.53
CA ASP A 77 -9.65 16.52 16.75
C ASP A 77 -8.58 17.15 15.84
N PHE A 78 -9.01 17.93 14.84
CA PHE A 78 -8.16 18.56 13.84
C PHE A 78 -8.41 20.07 13.75
N SER A 79 -7.37 20.78 13.31
CA SER A 79 -7.38 22.23 13.08
C SER A 79 -6.67 22.57 11.78
N GLU A 80 -6.95 23.77 11.24
CA GLU A 80 -6.16 24.32 10.14
C GLU A 80 -4.68 24.39 10.52
N GLY A 81 -3.80 23.99 9.59
CA GLY A 81 -2.36 23.88 9.79
C GLY A 81 -1.89 22.51 10.28
N ASP A 82 -2.78 21.62 10.73
CA ASP A 82 -2.40 20.26 11.09
C ASP A 82 -1.85 19.52 9.86
N ARG A 83 -0.67 18.91 10.03
CA ARG A 83 -0.04 18.05 9.03
C ARG A 83 -0.61 16.64 9.16
N VAL A 84 -1.07 16.06 8.06
CA VAL A 84 -1.80 14.79 8.09
C VAL A 84 -1.42 13.82 6.99
N VAL A 85 -1.53 12.52 7.30
CA VAL A 85 -1.65 11.43 6.32
C VAL A 85 -3.13 11.19 6.07
N ILE A 86 -3.51 10.99 4.82
CA ILE A 86 -4.85 10.55 4.42
C ILE A 86 -4.77 9.05 4.12
N PHE A 87 -5.48 8.25 4.89
CA PHE A 87 -5.62 6.81 4.64
C PHE A 87 -6.75 6.54 3.65
N GLN A 88 -6.68 5.39 2.97
CA GLN A 88 -7.68 5.01 1.97
C GLN A 88 -9.03 4.63 2.60
N GLY A 89 -10.10 4.82 1.83
CA GLY A 89 -11.46 4.45 2.21
C GLY A 89 -12.22 5.53 2.95
N TRP A 90 -13.46 5.24 3.24
CA TRP A 90 -14.34 6.06 4.09
C TRP A 90 -15.10 5.13 5.02
N ALA A 91 -14.58 4.92 6.22
CA ALA A 91 -15.16 4.05 7.22
C ALA A 91 -16.40 4.68 7.87
N CYS A 92 -17.46 3.87 8.09
CA CYS A 92 -18.67 4.36 8.74
C CYS A 92 -18.51 4.65 10.23
N GLY A 93 -17.51 4.06 10.90
CA GLY A 93 -17.23 4.25 12.32
C GLY A 93 -18.04 3.38 13.28
N GLU A 94 -19.08 2.68 12.82
CA GLU A 94 -20.08 1.98 13.66
C GLU A 94 -20.30 0.50 13.32
N CYS A 95 -19.66 -0.03 12.30
CA CYS A 95 -19.77 -1.47 11.98
C CYS A 95 -18.74 -2.29 12.73
N TRP A 96 -18.93 -3.61 12.74
CA TRP A 96 -18.03 -4.53 13.43
C TRP A 96 -16.54 -4.32 13.08
N VAL A 97 -16.22 -4.11 11.82
CA VAL A 97 -14.85 -3.84 11.37
C VAL A 97 -14.28 -2.56 12.01
N CYS A 98 -15.07 -1.47 12.00
CA CYS A 98 -14.66 -0.19 12.55
C CYS A 98 -14.51 -0.25 14.08
N GLU A 99 -15.45 -0.90 14.80
CA GLU A 99 -15.42 -1.06 16.25
C GLU A 99 -14.24 -1.92 16.74
N HIS A 100 -13.69 -2.78 15.86
CA HIS A 100 -12.54 -3.63 16.17
C HIS A 100 -11.20 -3.06 15.68
N GLY A 101 -11.17 -1.78 15.25
CA GLY A 101 -9.94 -1.10 14.86
C GLY A 101 -9.27 -1.65 13.59
N LEU A 102 -10.00 -2.38 12.75
CA LEU A 102 -9.50 -3.03 11.55
C LEU A 102 -9.41 -2.05 10.36
N GLY A 103 -8.90 -2.52 9.21
CA GLY A 103 -8.69 -1.68 8.04
C GLY A 103 -9.97 -1.07 7.48
N ALA A 104 -9.94 0.21 7.17
CA ALA A 104 -11.10 0.99 6.71
C ALA A 104 -11.71 0.48 5.42
N THR A 105 -10.90 -0.07 4.51
CA THR A 105 -11.36 -0.65 3.24
C THR A 105 -12.22 -1.90 3.41
N HIS A 106 -12.22 -2.48 4.60
CA HIS A 106 -13.07 -3.63 4.96
C HIS A 106 -14.37 -3.21 5.66
N CYS A 107 -14.60 -1.92 5.82
CA CYS A 107 -15.85 -1.42 6.39
C CYS A 107 -17.05 -1.96 5.63
N ILE A 108 -18.02 -2.54 6.35
CA ILE A 108 -19.22 -3.16 5.75
C ILE A 108 -20.08 -2.11 5.01
N ASN A 109 -20.02 -0.86 5.50
CA ASN A 109 -20.74 0.28 4.95
C ASN A 109 -19.77 1.29 4.32
N ILE A 110 -18.72 0.80 3.65
CA ILE A 110 -17.73 1.67 3.01
C ILE A 110 -18.39 2.54 1.96
N LYS A 111 -17.99 3.80 1.92
CA LYS A 111 -18.46 4.77 0.94
C LYS A 111 -17.32 5.18 0.01
N GLY A 112 -17.66 5.44 -1.23
CA GLY A 112 -16.71 5.93 -2.23
C GLY A 112 -16.70 7.45 -2.35
N PRO A 113 -15.81 8.02 -3.19
CA PRO A 113 -15.74 9.45 -3.46
C PRO A 113 -17.07 10.05 -3.96
N LEU A 114 -17.79 9.32 -4.80
CA LEU A 114 -19.07 9.76 -5.36
C LEU A 114 -20.18 9.88 -4.31
N ASP A 115 -20.07 9.14 -3.19
CA ASP A 115 -21.03 9.24 -2.09
C ASP A 115 -20.97 10.60 -1.39
N ILE A 116 -19.82 11.30 -1.45
CA ILE A 116 -19.67 12.66 -0.89
C ILE A 116 -20.57 13.63 -1.64
N GLU A 117 -20.56 13.58 -2.96
CA GLU A 117 -21.39 14.42 -3.82
C GLU A 117 -22.89 14.13 -3.63
N SER A 118 -23.26 12.84 -3.65
CA SER A 118 -24.65 12.41 -3.53
C SER A 118 -25.26 12.72 -2.17
N HIS A 119 -24.49 12.66 -1.08
CA HIS A 119 -24.99 12.83 0.27
C HIS A 119 -24.99 14.28 0.74
N ASN A 120 -24.10 15.11 0.25
CA ASN A 120 -23.83 16.40 0.85
C ASN A 120 -23.85 17.57 -0.15
N GLY A 121 -24.11 17.30 -1.42
CA GLY A 121 -24.04 18.32 -2.47
C GLY A 121 -22.65 19.00 -2.53
N CYS A 122 -21.62 18.28 -2.10
CA CYS A 122 -20.25 18.74 -2.06
C CYS A 122 -19.50 18.15 -3.25
N ASP A 123 -18.94 19.00 -4.08
CA ASP A 123 -17.99 18.56 -5.09
C ASP A 123 -16.73 18.07 -4.35
N SER A 124 -16.38 16.81 -4.53
CA SER A 124 -15.20 16.20 -3.88
C SER A 124 -13.88 16.84 -4.33
N GLY A 125 -13.92 17.66 -5.39
CA GLY A 125 -12.75 18.34 -5.93
C GLY A 125 -11.68 17.40 -6.49
N GLY A 126 -12.03 16.17 -6.78
CA GLY A 126 -11.13 15.08 -7.15
C GLY A 126 -10.71 14.23 -5.96
N ALA A 127 -10.00 13.13 -6.23
CA ALA A 127 -9.49 12.22 -5.22
C ALA A 127 -8.00 12.50 -4.90
N GLY A 128 -7.18 11.46 -4.79
CA GLY A 128 -5.80 11.59 -4.33
C GLY A 128 -4.88 12.39 -5.26
N TYR A 129 -5.17 12.47 -6.55
CA TYR A 129 -4.35 13.22 -7.49
C TYR A 129 -4.92 14.60 -7.78
N SER A 130 -4.96 15.43 -6.75
CA SER A 130 -5.43 16.82 -6.82
C SER A 130 -4.65 17.71 -5.86
N GLU A 131 -4.68 19.02 -6.05
CA GLU A 131 -4.04 19.98 -5.11
C GLU A 131 -4.75 20.01 -3.76
N TYR A 132 -6.08 19.86 -3.77
CA TYR A 132 -6.92 19.87 -2.56
C TYR A 132 -7.87 18.67 -2.58
N ARG A 133 -7.94 17.96 -1.46
CA ARG A 133 -8.77 16.77 -1.30
C ARG A 133 -9.63 16.88 -0.04
N LEU A 134 -10.92 16.55 -0.17
CA LEU A 134 -11.76 16.27 0.98
C LEU A 134 -11.42 14.87 1.54
N ALA A 135 -11.30 14.77 2.85
CA ALA A 135 -11.10 13.51 3.53
C ALA A 135 -12.01 13.40 4.76
N PRO A 136 -12.66 12.26 5.00
CA PRO A 136 -13.34 12.00 6.25
C PRO A 136 -12.37 12.16 7.42
N ALA A 137 -12.77 12.83 8.49
CA ALA A 137 -11.88 13.11 9.64
C ALA A 137 -11.33 11.82 10.29
N ASN A 138 -12.10 10.72 10.28
CA ASN A 138 -11.64 9.42 10.77
C ASN A 138 -10.65 8.70 9.84
N MET A 139 -10.45 9.23 8.62
CA MET A 139 -9.48 8.69 7.66
C MET A 139 -8.19 9.49 7.59
N VAL A 140 -8.03 10.52 8.39
CA VAL A 140 -6.77 11.25 8.51
C VAL A 140 -6.07 10.94 9.83
N HIS A 141 -4.74 11.05 9.83
CA HIS A 141 -3.94 10.89 11.04
C HIS A 141 -2.87 11.98 11.10
N LYS A 142 -2.66 12.57 12.27
CA LYS A 142 -1.66 13.65 12.44
C LYS A 142 -0.25 13.11 12.21
N ILE A 143 0.54 13.87 11.46
CA ILE A 143 1.97 13.60 11.27
C ILE A 143 2.71 14.16 12.48
N PRO A 144 3.47 13.34 13.24
CA PRO A 144 4.26 13.80 14.37
C PRO A 144 5.23 14.91 13.98
N GLU A 145 5.57 15.76 14.96
CA GLU A 145 6.59 16.78 14.79
C GLU A 145 7.94 16.11 14.42
N GLY A 146 8.66 16.71 13.47
CA GLY A 146 9.93 16.19 12.96
C GLY A 146 9.82 15.12 11.86
N LEU A 147 8.67 14.45 11.68
CA LEU A 147 8.47 13.54 10.56
C LEU A 147 8.16 14.34 9.28
N SER A 148 8.92 14.12 8.20
CA SER A 148 8.68 14.78 6.91
C SER A 148 7.45 14.25 6.20
N TYR A 149 6.85 15.03 5.28
CA TYR A 149 5.79 14.54 4.41
C TYR A 149 6.22 13.30 3.60
N LYS A 150 7.47 13.31 3.10
CA LYS A 150 8.03 12.18 2.35
C LYS A 150 8.00 10.89 3.15
N HIS A 151 8.50 10.91 4.38
CA HIS A 151 8.50 9.72 5.23
C HIS A 151 7.09 9.35 5.69
N ALA A 152 6.26 10.33 6.02
CA ALA A 152 4.87 10.09 6.42
C ALA A 152 4.02 9.48 5.30
N SER A 153 4.31 9.79 4.03
CA SER A 153 3.59 9.22 2.89
C SER A 153 3.72 7.71 2.78
N ALA A 154 4.76 7.13 3.40
CA ALA A 154 4.95 5.68 3.46
C ALA A 154 3.96 4.96 4.39
N ALA A 155 3.17 5.69 5.18
CA ALA A 155 2.21 5.11 6.13
C ALA A 155 1.06 4.34 5.48
N ASN A 156 0.78 4.61 4.21
CA ASN A 156 -0.23 3.86 3.43
C ASN A 156 0.38 2.56 2.85
N CYS A 157 0.27 2.38 1.55
CA CYS A 157 0.64 1.14 0.87
C CYS A 157 2.13 0.79 0.93
N LEU A 158 3.03 1.77 1.09
CA LEU A 158 4.46 1.47 1.04
C LEU A 158 4.92 0.68 2.27
N ILE A 159 4.72 1.20 3.49
CA ILE A 159 5.13 0.54 4.74
C ILE A 159 3.92 0.05 5.53
N GLY A 160 2.84 0.82 5.56
CA GLY A 160 1.72 0.60 6.48
C GLY A 160 1.00 -0.72 6.30
N CYS A 161 0.61 -1.10 5.08
CA CYS A 161 -0.09 -2.37 4.82
C CYS A 161 0.73 -3.58 5.30
N THR A 162 2.02 -3.60 4.98
CA THR A 162 2.89 -4.72 5.37
C THR A 162 3.25 -4.67 6.85
N TYR A 163 3.35 -3.48 7.45
CA TYR A 163 3.50 -3.31 8.90
C TYR A 163 2.33 -3.91 9.68
N SER A 164 1.09 -3.61 9.28
CA SER A 164 -0.11 -4.16 9.91
C SER A 164 -0.14 -5.69 9.83
N SER A 165 0.15 -6.25 8.66
CA SER A 165 0.22 -7.70 8.47
C SER A 165 1.21 -8.37 9.42
N MET A 166 2.40 -7.80 9.59
CA MET A 166 3.41 -8.39 10.49
C MET A 166 3.08 -8.24 11.95
N ARG A 167 2.36 -7.19 12.31
CA ARG A 167 1.87 -6.99 13.66
C ARG A 167 0.85 -8.04 14.06
N ASP A 168 -0.11 -8.32 13.18
CA ASP A 168 -1.13 -9.34 13.38
C ASP A 168 -0.54 -10.76 13.51
N HIS A 169 0.61 -11.02 12.89
CA HIS A 169 1.27 -12.34 12.93
C HIS A 169 2.43 -12.45 13.92
N ASN A 170 2.66 -11.41 14.75
CA ASN A 170 3.71 -11.40 15.79
C ASN A 170 5.09 -11.81 15.28
N ILE A 171 5.50 -11.29 14.11
CA ILE A 171 6.81 -11.60 13.54
C ILE A 171 7.94 -11.15 14.47
N SER A 172 8.94 -12.02 14.66
CA SER A 172 10.07 -11.83 15.58
C SER A 172 11.42 -12.24 14.95
N PRO A 173 12.56 -11.96 15.59
CA PRO A 173 13.89 -12.33 15.11
C PRO A 173 14.13 -13.84 14.93
N GLU A 174 13.32 -14.68 15.56
CA GLU A 174 13.44 -16.14 15.48
C GLU A 174 12.85 -16.72 14.20
N HIS A 175 12.07 -15.93 13.47
CA HIS A 175 11.35 -16.39 12.29
C HIS A 175 12.18 -16.30 11.02
N TYR A 176 12.04 -17.32 10.20
CA TYR A 176 12.51 -17.42 8.82
C TYR A 176 11.33 -17.13 7.89
N CYS A 177 11.42 -16.06 7.12
CA CYS A 177 10.35 -15.55 6.29
C CYS A 177 10.75 -15.60 4.82
N LEU A 178 9.87 -16.12 3.97
CA LEU A 178 9.97 -16.06 2.51
C LEU A 178 9.14 -14.90 1.99
N ILE A 179 9.68 -14.14 1.05
CA ILE A 179 8.93 -13.17 0.24
C ILE A 179 8.90 -13.67 -1.20
N SER A 180 7.72 -13.78 -1.77
CA SER A 180 7.50 -14.15 -3.16
C SER A 180 6.92 -12.94 -3.93
N GLY A 181 7.71 -12.44 -4.89
CA GLY A 181 7.38 -11.23 -5.63
C GLY A 181 8.09 -9.96 -5.10
N VAL A 182 8.92 -9.37 -5.96
CA VAL A 182 9.77 -8.22 -5.63
C VAL A 182 9.29 -6.92 -6.29
N GLY A 183 7.99 -6.63 -6.17
CA GLY A 183 7.42 -5.30 -6.40
C GLY A 183 7.62 -4.40 -5.18
N PHE A 184 7.01 -3.19 -5.18
CA PHE A 184 7.13 -2.28 -4.02
C PHE A 184 6.56 -2.92 -2.72
N ILE A 185 5.48 -3.69 -2.77
CA ILE A 185 4.94 -4.44 -1.62
C ILE A 185 5.95 -5.48 -1.12
N GLY A 186 6.64 -6.20 -2.02
CA GLY A 186 7.68 -7.16 -1.62
C GLY A 186 8.87 -6.49 -0.95
N HIS A 187 9.32 -5.34 -1.45
CA HIS A 187 10.39 -4.57 -0.82
C HIS A 187 9.94 -3.98 0.54
N ALA A 188 8.71 -3.48 0.63
CA ALA A 188 8.13 -3.01 1.88
C ALA A 188 8.02 -4.13 2.93
N THR A 189 7.60 -5.32 2.49
CA THR A 189 7.58 -6.54 3.32
C THR A 189 8.98 -6.85 3.84
N LEU A 190 9.99 -6.81 2.97
CA LEU A 190 11.38 -7.03 3.36
C LEU A 190 11.85 -6.03 4.43
N VAL A 191 11.63 -4.74 4.20
CA VAL A 191 12.00 -3.68 5.15
C VAL A 191 11.35 -3.89 6.52
N ASN A 192 10.04 -4.16 6.55
CA ASN A 192 9.34 -4.42 7.80
C ASN A 192 9.80 -5.69 8.52
N LEU A 193 10.10 -6.78 7.79
CA LEU A 193 10.67 -8.01 8.36
C LEU A 193 12.06 -7.77 8.95
N LYS A 194 12.92 -7.02 8.22
CA LYS A 194 14.26 -6.66 8.71
C LYS A 194 14.21 -5.74 9.92
N TYR A 195 13.28 -4.81 9.98
CA TYR A 195 13.04 -3.95 11.14
C TYR A 195 12.70 -4.79 12.40
N ARG A 196 11.99 -5.90 12.22
CA ARG A 196 11.68 -6.86 13.30
C ARG A 196 12.79 -7.89 13.56
N GLY A 197 13.90 -7.83 12.82
CA GLY A 197 15.04 -8.71 12.96
C GLY A 197 14.91 -10.10 12.35
N ALA A 198 13.83 -10.39 11.63
CA ALA A 198 13.60 -11.69 11.00
C ALA A 198 14.67 -12.06 9.96
N LYS A 199 14.83 -13.35 9.69
CA LYS A 199 15.64 -13.88 8.59
C LYS A 199 14.82 -13.94 7.33
N VAL A 200 15.27 -13.27 6.27
CA VAL A 200 14.44 -13.03 5.09
C VAL A 200 15.06 -13.64 3.83
N ILE A 201 14.27 -14.51 3.20
CA ILE A 201 14.54 -15.10 1.90
C ILE A 201 13.66 -14.38 0.87
N VAL A 202 14.24 -13.94 -0.23
CA VAL A 202 13.51 -13.27 -1.32
C VAL A 202 13.51 -14.14 -2.56
N LEU A 203 12.34 -14.46 -3.07
CA LEU A 203 12.12 -15.21 -4.30
C LEU A 203 11.75 -14.24 -5.43
N GLY A 204 12.63 -14.08 -6.42
CA GLY A 204 12.44 -13.09 -7.50
C GLY A 204 13.27 -13.39 -8.74
N ARG A 205 12.91 -12.74 -9.89
CA ARG A 205 13.53 -12.96 -11.19
C ARG A 205 14.20 -11.74 -11.79
N THR A 206 13.69 -10.54 -11.49
CA THR A 206 14.13 -9.28 -12.11
C THR A 206 15.44 -8.82 -11.47
N PRO A 207 16.57 -8.77 -12.19
CA PRO A 207 17.88 -8.49 -11.59
C PRO A 207 17.94 -7.20 -10.80
N GLU A 208 17.37 -6.10 -11.32
CA GLU A 208 17.39 -4.78 -10.67
C GLU A 208 16.62 -4.81 -9.35
N ARG A 209 15.46 -5.49 -9.33
CA ARG A 209 14.65 -5.64 -8.11
C ARG A 209 15.30 -6.56 -7.09
N MET A 210 15.99 -7.62 -7.53
CA MET A 210 16.75 -8.51 -6.66
C MET A 210 17.96 -7.78 -6.07
N GLN A 211 18.63 -6.94 -6.86
CA GLN A 211 19.72 -6.10 -6.36
C GLN A 211 19.23 -5.14 -5.27
N MET A 212 18.08 -4.48 -5.49
CA MET A 212 17.45 -3.64 -4.48
C MET A 212 17.08 -4.44 -3.21
N ALA A 213 16.54 -5.65 -3.35
CA ALA A 213 16.25 -6.51 -2.20
C ALA A 213 17.52 -6.83 -1.38
N LYS A 214 18.67 -7.04 -2.05
CA LYS A 214 19.95 -7.24 -1.39
C LYS A 214 20.39 -5.99 -0.61
N GLU A 215 20.24 -4.81 -1.21
CA GLU A 215 20.58 -3.53 -0.58
C GLU A 215 19.69 -3.22 0.62
N LEU A 216 18.41 -3.60 0.57
CA LEU A 216 17.45 -3.51 1.67
C LEU A 216 17.65 -4.59 2.75
N GLY A 217 18.61 -5.51 2.58
CA GLY A 217 19.05 -6.43 3.61
C GLY A 217 18.47 -7.85 3.55
N ALA A 218 18.04 -8.34 2.39
CA ALA A 218 17.66 -9.75 2.21
C ALA A 218 18.84 -10.66 2.60
N ASP A 219 18.57 -11.68 3.42
CA ASP A 219 19.61 -12.62 3.88
C ASP A 219 19.93 -13.68 2.82
N LEU A 220 18.93 -14.06 1.99
CA LEU A 220 19.10 -14.95 0.84
C LEU A 220 18.22 -14.47 -0.31
N ILE A 221 18.74 -14.52 -1.53
CA ILE A 221 18.00 -14.24 -2.76
C ILE A 221 18.04 -15.51 -3.63
N VAL A 222 16.85 -15.93 -4.09
CA VAL A 222 16.68 -17.15 -4.87
C VAL A 222 15.89 -16.85 -6.13
N ASN A 223 16.32 -17.41 -7.26
CA ASN A 223 15.54 -17.34 -8.48
C ASN A 223 14.57 -18.54 -8.54
N PRO A 224 13.24 -18.32 -8.66
CA PRO A 224 12.26 -19.41 -8.73
C PRO A 224 12.34 -20.25 -10.01
N GLU A 225 13.18 -19.87 -10.97
CA GLU A 225 13.43 -20.61 -12.21
C GLU A 225 14.62 -21.55 -12.10
N ASP A 226 15.43 -21.47 -11.02
CA ASP A 226 16.50 -22.43 -10.77
C ASP A 226 15.91 -23.79 -10.38
N ASP A 227 16.46 -24.86 -10.90
CA ASP A 227 15.95 -26.22 -10.64
C ASP A 227 15.99 -26.59 -9.15
N ASP A 228 16.94 -26.06 -8.41
CA ASP A 228 17.18 -26.32 -6.99
C ASP A 228 16.64 -25.21 -6.04
N TRP A 229 15.81 -24.29 -6.53
CA TRP A 229 15.30 -23.16 -5.74
C TRP A 229 14.66 -23.60 -4.41
N PHE A 230 13.96 -24.70 -4.43
CA PHE A 230 13.27 -25.26 -3.26
C PHE A 230 14.28 -25.71 -2.19
N ASP A 231 15.32 -26.43 -2.62
CA ASP A 231 16.38 -26.91 -1.73
C ASP A 231 17.22 -25.74 -1.17
N GLN A 232 17.49 -24.71 -1.98
CA GLN A 232 18.17 -23.50 -1.53
C GLN A 232 17.39 -22.81 -0.39
N VAL A 233 16.06 -22.65 -0.55
CA VAL A 233 15.19 -22.04 0.47
C VAL A 233 15.19 -22.88 1.75
N ARG A 234 15.05 -24.21 1.64
CA ARG A 234 15.03 -25.10 2.80
C ARG A 234 16.36 -25.13 3.53
N ALA A 235 17.45 -25.26 2.81
CA ALA A 235 18.81 -25.32 3.38
C ALA A 235 19.19 -24.05 4.18
N PHE A 236 18.55 -22.91 3.89
CA PHE A 236 18.75 -21.69 4.66
C PHE A 236 18.04 -21.71 6.03
N THR A 237 17.09 -22.64 6.24
CA THR A 237 16.32 -22.73 7.49
C THR A 237 16.88 -23.84 8.40
N PRO A 238 16.68 -23.75 9.73
CA PRO A 238 17.15 -24.78 10.65
C PRO A 238 16.64 -26.18 10.29
N SER A 239 17.55 -27.15 10.18
CA SER A 239 17.23 -28.55 9.84
C SER A 239 16.45 -28.71 8.53
N ASP A 240 16.67 -27.83 7.58
CA ASP A 240 16.03 -27.81 6.25
C ASP A 240 14.50 -27.89 6.28
N ARG A 241 13.90 -27.35 7.36
CA ARG A 241 12.45 -27.47 7.63
C ARG A 241 11.58 -26.62 6.71
N GLY A 242 12.13 -25.59 6.10
CA GLY A 242 11.41 -24.54 5.37
C GLY A 242 11.04 -23.32 6.23
N PRO A 243 10.63 -22.22 5.61
CA PRO A 243 10.26 -20.96 6.28
C PRO A 243 9.07 -21.12 7.23
N ASP A 244 9.03 -20.27 8.27
CA ASP A 244 7.92 -20.17 9.21
C ASP A 244 6.72 -19.45 8.57
N PHE A 245 7.01 -18.38 7.83
CA PHE A 245 6.05 -17.54 7.12
C PHE A 245 6.46 -17.36 5.67
N ALA A 246 5.47 -17.30 4.78
CA ALA A 246 5.67 -16.87 3.41
C ALA A 246 4.72 -15.70 3.10
N PHE A 247 5.27 -14.60 2.61
CA PHE A 247 4.54 -13.41 2.19
C PHE A 247 4.46 -13.41 0.66
N GLU A 248 3.28 -13.68 0.14
CA GLU A 248 3.05 -13.67 -1.29
C GLU A 248 2.62 -12.26 -1.74
N CYS A 249 3.50 -11.60 -2.49
CA CYS A 249 3.39 -10.20 -2.88
C CYS A 249 3.18 -9.99 -4.39
N SER A 250 3.00 -11.06 -5.16
CA SER A 250 2.81 -10.98 -6.62
C SER A 250 1.35 -11.10 -7.05
N GLY A 251 0.52 -11.79 -6.26
CA GLY A 251 -0.87 -12.10 -6.55
C GLY A 251 -1.08 -13.21 -7.59
N TYR A 252 -0.01 -13.90 -8.03
CA TYR A 252 -0.13 -14.97 -9.04
C TYR A 252 -0.24 -16.36 -8.41
N PRO A 253 -1.22 -17.19 -8.83
CA PRO A 253 -1.43 -18.55 -8.30
C PRO A 253 -0.18 -19.42 -8.30
N TYR A 254 0.67 -19.31 -9.32
CA TYR A 254 1.93 -20.03 -9.41
C TYR A 254 2.86 -19.74 -8.22
N TYR A 255 2.99 -18.47 -7.82
CA TYR A 255 3.84 -18.09 -6.69
C TYR A 255 3.16 -18.36 -5.35
N GLN A 256 1.83 -18.28 -5.28
CA GLN A 256 1.05 -18.69 -4.12
C GLN A 256 1.30 -20.16 -3.81
N GLN A 257 1.24 -21.04 -4.84
CA GLN A 257 1.51 -22.46 -4.67
C GLN A 257 2.97 -22.74 -4.27
N LYS A 258 3.96 -22.15 -4.96
CA LYS A 258 5.38 -22.29 -4.60
C LYS A 258 5.65 -21.86 -3.16
N SER A 259 5.08 -20.74 -2.74
CA SER A 259 5.22 -20.23 -1.38
C SER A 259 4.61 -21.18 -0.34
N LEU A 260 3.45 -21.76 -0.64
CA LEU A 260 2.81 -22.74 0.23
C LEU A 260 3.61 -24.03 0.33
N ASP A 261 4.13 -24.54 -0.80
CA ASP A 261 4.83 -25.82 -0.86
C ASP A 261 6.09 -25.83 0.00
N VAL A 262 6.88 -24.73 -0.05
CA VAL A 262 8.18 -24.67 0.63
C VAL A 262 8.08 -24.36 2.14
N LEU A 263 6.93 -23.90 2.63
CA LEU A 263 6.70 -23.68 4.05
C LEU A 263 6.89 -24.96 4.88
N ARG A 264 7.43 -24.79 6.08
CA ARG A 264 7.46 -25.88 7.05
C ARG A 264 6.05 -26.37 7.42
N HIS A 265 5.97 -27.50 8.09
CA HIS A 265 4.76 -27.90 8.80
C HIS A 265 4.38 -26.80 9.84
N TYR A 266 3.10 -26.53 9.99
CA TYR A 266 2.55 -25.43 10.79
C TYR A 266 3.05 -24.05 10.34
N GLY A 267 3.50 -23.89 9.09
CA GLY A 267 3.85 -22.60 8.51
C GLY A 267 2.62 -21.84 8.03
N THR A 268 2.75 -20.53 7.86
CA THR A 268 1.66 -19.65 7.43
C THR A 268 2.01 -18.95 6.11
N LEU A 269 1.13 -19.07 5.13
CA LEU A 269 1.14 -18.27 3.90
C LEU A 269 0.26 -17.05 4.10
N ILE A 270 0.82 -15.87 3.86
CA ILE A 270 0.14 -14.58 3.97
C ILE A 270 0.05 -13.98 2.56
N LEU A 271 -1.17 -13.80 2.06
CA LEU A 271 -1.43 -13.22 0.75
C LEU A 271 -1.51 -11.69 0.89
N LEU A 272 -0.59 -10.98 0.26
CA LEU A 272 -0.52 -9.52 0.17
C LEU A 272 -0.61 -9.04 -1.27
N GLY A 273 -0.24 -9.90 -2.22
CA GLY A 273 -0.18 -9.56 -3.62
C GLY A 273 -1.56 -9.41 -4.22
N TYR A 274 -1.75 -8.31 -4.95
CA TYR A 274 -2.92 -8.06 -5.76
C TYR A 274 -2.51 -7.99 -7.24
N ALA A 275 -2.88 -9.01 -8.01
CA ALA A 275 -2.65 -9.02 -9.43
C ALA A 275 -3.94 -8.58 -10.15
N ALA A 276 -4.05 -7.30 -10.50
CA ALA A 276 -5.14 -6.81 -11.32
C ALA A 276 -5.09 -7.48 -12.71
N HIS A 277 -6.17 -8.12 -13.12
CA HIS A 277 -6.24 -8.93 -14.33
C HIS A 277 -7.33 -8.47 -15.31
N GLU A 278 -7.62 -7.18 -15.36
CA GLU A 278 -8.63 -6.63 -16.27
C GLU A 278 -9.98 -7.37 -16.13
N GLY A 279 -10.39 -7.66 -14.91
CA GLY A 279 -11.61 -8.43 -14.61
C GLY A 279 -11.53 -9.94 -14.88
N LYS A 280 -10.34 -10.48 -15.17
CA LYS A 280 -10.15 -11.93 -15.34
C LYS A 280 -9.92 -12.59 -13.99
N GLU A 281 -10.73 -13.59 -13.68
CA GLU A 281 -10.54 -14.41 -12.49
C GLU A 281 -9.27 -15.27 -12.62
N LEU A 282 -8.37 -15.17 -11.64
CA LEU A 282 -7.27 -16.12 -11.48
C LEU A 282 -7.69 -17.25 -10.55
N LYS A 283 -7.54 -18.49 -11.03
CA LYS A 283 -7.86 -19.66 -10.23
C LYS A 283 -6.59 -20.27 -9.65
N TRP A 284 -6.65 -20.55 -8.36
CA TRP A 284 -5.65 -21.32 -7.66
C TRP A 284 -6.24 -22.69 -7.28
N GLU A 285 -5.67 -23.76 -7.85
CA GLU A 285 -6.05 -25.13 -7.53
C GLU A 285 -5.21 -25.64 -6.36
N LEU A 286 -5.83 -25.70 -5.18
CA LEU A 286 -5.17 -26.07 -3.94
C LEU A 286 -5.35 -27.56 -3.66
N ASN A 287 -4.25 -28.31 -3.49
CA ASN A 287 -4.30 -29.64 -2.90
C ASN A 287 -4.51 -29.53 -1.38
N THR A 288 -5.76 -29.67 -0.95
CA THR A 288 -6.12 -29.47 0.45
C THR A 288 -5.60 -30.58 1.36
N GLU A 289 -5.49 -31.81 0.91
CA GLU A 289 -5.04 -32.94 1.73
C GLU A 289 -3.54 -32.85 2.07
N TYR A 290 -2.70 -32.92 1.06
CA TYR A 290 -1.23 -32.97 1.24
C TYR A 290 -0.55 -31.61 1.22
N GLY A 291 -1.19 -30.59 0.67
CA GLY A 291 -0.66 -29.23 0.64
C GLY A 291 -1.01 -28.40 1.87
N LEU A 292 -2.11 -28.72 2.55
CA LEU A 292 -2.65 -27.90 3.64
C LEU A 292 -2.94 -28.72 4.90
N CYS A 293 -3.86 -29.73 4.85
CA CYS A 293 -4.33 -30.42 6.04
C CYS A 293 -3.25 -31.28 6.71
N TRP A 294 -2.58 -32.14 5.94
CA TRP A 294 -1.54 -33.01 6.48
C TRP A 294 -0.38 -32.23 7.15
N PRO A 295 0.19 -31.19 6.51
CA PRO A 295 1.25 -30.39 7.13
C PRO A 295 0.72 -29.32 8.10
N HIS A 296 -0.58 -29.24 8.35
CA HIS A 296 -1.21 -28.24 9.21
C HIS A 296 -0.81 -26.78 8.86
N LYS A 297 -0.74 -26.46 7.58
CA LYS A 297 -0.41 -25.10 7.13
C LYS A 297 -1.63 -24.17 7.23
N THR A 298 -1.38 -22.89 7.41
CA THR A 298 -2.40 -21.84 7.44
C THR A 298 -2.26 -20.98 6.18
N ILE A 299 -3.38 -20.57 5.60
CA ILE A 299 -3.45 -19.54 4.58
C ILE A 299 -4.29 -18.40 5.14
N THR A 300 -3.76 -17.20 5.06
CA THR A 300 -4.45 -15.97 5.44
C THR A 300 -4.15 -14.87 4.44
N ALA A 301 -4.85 -13.76 4.54
CA ALA A 301 -4.62 -12.59 3.71
C ALA A 301 -4.59 -11.34 4.57
N HIS A 302 -3.94 -10.30 4.08
CA HIS A 302 -3.98 -8.99 4.72
C HIS A 302 -4.03 -7.91 3.64
N PHE A 303 -4.83 -6.89 3.90
CA PHE A 303 -4.97 -5.73 3.04
C PHE A 303 -5.25 -4.51 3.91
N ASP A 304 -4.71 -3.32 3.54
CA ASP A 304 -4.90 -2.06 4.25
C ASP A 304 -4.10 -1.93 5.58
N VAL A 305 -4.28 -0.79 6.24
CA VAL A 305 -3.68 -0.43 7.53
C VAL A 305 -4.77 -0.41 8.60
N ASN A 306 -4.65 -1.28 9.59
CA ASN A 306 -5.59 -1.31 10.71
C ASN A 306 -5.57 0.02 11.48
N PHE A 307 -6.75 0.51 11.89
CA PHE A 307 -6.88 1.76 12.65
C PHE A 307 -5.99 1.77 13.89
N ASP A 308 -6.01 0.67 14.66
CA ASP A 308 -5.26 0.54 15.90
C ASP A 308 -3.73 0.50 15.70
N HIS A 309 -3.26 0.32 14.46
CA HIS A 309 -1.84 0.28 14.15
C HIS A 309 -1.27 1.63 13.69
N ARG A 310 -2.12 2.62 13.39
CA ARG A 310 -1.69 3.89 12.78
C ARG A 310 -0.75 4.69 13.67
N GLN A 311 -1.02 4.75 14.98
CA GLN A 311 -0.18 5.47 15.92
C GLN A 311 1.23 4.88 16.01
N ASP A 312 1.33 3.57 16.24
CA ASP A 312 2.62 2.88 16.32
C ASP A 312 3.39 2.94 14.99
N LEU A 313 2.67 2.92 13.88
CA LEU A 313 3.27 3.08 12.54
C LEU A 313 3.94 4.45 12.40
N MET A 314 3.30 5.52 12.90
CA MET A 314 3.93 6.85 12.90
C MET A 314 5.22 6.88 13.72
N GLU A 315 5.30 6.16 14.83
CA GLU A 315 6.51 6.03 15.65
C GLU A 315 7.60 5.27 14.89
N VAL A 316 7.25 4.17 14.22
CA VAL A 316 8.20 3.41 13.38
C VAL A 316 8.76 4.26 12.23
N LEU A 317 7.95 5.12 11.62
CA LEU A 317 8.39 6.00 10.54
C LEU A 317 9.31 7.14 11.03
N GLN A 318 9.39 7.41 12.33
CA GLN A 318 10.37 8.33 12.91
C GLN A 318 11.75 7.68 13.15
N ASP A 319 11.84 6.34 13.10
CA ASP A 319 13.12 5.64 13.25
C ASP A 319 14.08 5.96 12.09
N PRO A 320 15.30 6.44 12.35
CA PRO A 320 16.25 6.81 11.30
C PRO A 320 16.63 5.67 10.36
N TRP A 321 16.62 4.43 10.84
CA TRP A 321 16.86 3.27 9.98
C TRP A 321 15.70 3.09 9.00
N MET A 322 14.45 3.18 9.49
CA MET A 322 13.26 3.09 8.66
C MET A 322 13.21 4.20 7.61
N GLN A 323 13.51 5.44 8.00
CA GLN A 323 13.55 6.58 7.08
C GLN A 323 14.56 6.36 5.94
N LYS A 324 15.74 5.83 6.26
CA LYS A 324 16.74 5.47 5.25
C LYS A 324 16.22 4.43 4.25
N GLN A 325 15.45 3.44 4.72
CA GLN A 325 14.88 2.43 3.83
C GLN A 325 13.76 3.05 2.95
N VAL A 326 12.91 3.88 3.53
CA VAL A 326 11.87 4.63 2.79
C VAL A 326 12.51 5.50 1.71
N ASP A 327 13.58 6.23 2.02
CA ASP A 327 14.32 7.03 1.04
C ASP A 327 14.86 6.21 -0.13
N ALA A 328 15.35 5.00 0.15
CA ALA A 328 15.83 4.09 -0.89
C ALA A 328 14.69 3.55 -1.78
N MET A 329 13.49 3.43 -1.24
CA MET A 329 12.32 2.88 -1.96
C MET A 329 11.57 3.95 -2.76
N ILE A 330 11.56 5.21 -2.34
CA ILE A 330 10.97 6.33 -3.10
C ILE A 330 11.97 6.73 -4.18
N SER A 331 11.81 6.14 -5.36
CA SER A 331 12.79 6.22 -6.43
C SER A 331 12.66 7.46 -7.31
N HIS A 332 11.45 8.04 -7.40
CA HIS A 332 11.16 9.19 -8.26
C HIS A 332 10.09 10.08 -7.64
N GLU A 333 10.22 11.38 -7.90
CA GLU A 333 9.24 12.40 -7.57
C GLU A 333 8.99 13.24 -8.84
N PHE A 334 7.74 13.43 -9.21
CA PHE A 334 7.32 14.19 -10.38
C PHE A 334 6.31 15.26 -10.00
N PRO A 335 6.39 16.47 -10.57
CA PRO A 335 5.27 17.39 -10.50
C PRO A 335 4.02 16.78 -11.13
N MET A 336 2.84 17.19 -10.68
CA MET A 336 1.58 16.63 -11.19
C MET A 336 1.43 16.82 -12.71
N SER A 337 2.05 17.86 -13.27
CA SER A 337 2.09 18.12 -14.72
C SER A 337 2.83 17.04 -15.52
N GLU A 338 3.67 16.24 -14.90
CA GLU A 338 4.46 15.16 -15.51
C GLU A 338 3.92 13.76 -15.17
N ALA A 339 2.66 13.67 -14.73
CA ALA A 339 2.06 12.40 -14.29
C ALA A 339 2.08 11.30 -15.37
N ALA A 340 2.01 11.64 -16.66
CA ALA A 340 2.14 10.66 -17.73
C ALA A 340 3.53 9.97 -17.69
N GLU A 341 4.61 10.74 -17.54
CA GLU A 341 5.98 10.22 -17.43
C GLU A 341 6.15 9.37 -16.15
N ALA A 342 5.52 9.81 -15.05
CA ALA A 342 5.49 9.04 -13.80
C ALA A 342 4.87 7.66 -14.01
N PHE A 343 3.72 7.56 -14.68
CA PHE A 343 3.07 6.28 -14.97
C PHE A 343 3.91 5.41 -15.92
N GLU A 344 4.46 5.98 -17.00
CA GLU A 344 5.33 5.26 -17.93
C GLU A 344 6.59 4.71 -17.23
N THR A 345 7.16 5.45 -16.29
CA THR A 345 8.31 5.01 -15.49
C THR A 345 7.98 3.77 -14.66
N ILE A 346 6.78 3.71 -14.05
CA ILE A 346 6.31 2.55 -13.29
C ILE A 346 6.07 1.36 -14.22
N ILE A 347 5.36 1.56 -15.35
CA ILE A 347 5.03 0.52 -16.34
C ILE A 347 6.31 -0.09 -16.91
N ALA A 348 7.32 0.74 -17.18
CA ALA A 348 8.65 0.30 -17.63
C ALA A 348 9.46 -0.43 -16.54
N LYS A 349 8.91 -0.60 -15.33
CA LYS A 349 9.56 -1.25 -14.16
C LYS A 349 10.86 -0.59 -13.70
N LYS A 350 11.03 0.69 -13.99
CA LYS A 350 12.22 1.48 -13.63
C LYS A 350 12.12 2.09 -12.22
N ALA A 351 10.95 2.02 -11.60
CA ALA A 351 10.68 2.60 -10.28
C ALA A 351 10.25 1.54 -9.26
N CYS A 352 10.51 1.83 -7.98
CA CYS A 352 9.92 1.12 -6.85
C CYS A 352 8.65 1.85 -6.39
N LYS A 353 8.76 3.02 -5.75
CA LYS A 353 7.62 3.90 -5.42
C LYS A 353 7.84 5.25 -6.07
N VAL A 354 6.76 5.82 -6.60
CA VAL A 354 6.76 7.13 -7.27
C VAL A 354 5.80 8.06 -6.54
N HIS A 355 6.23 9.30 -6.35
CA HIS A 355 5.42 10.36 -5.79
C HIS A 355 5.02 11.37 -6.88
N LEU A 356 3.77 11.79 -6.86
CA LEU A 356 3.34 13.03 -7.51
C LEU A 356 3.37 14.17 -6.48
N LEU A 357 3.75 15.36 -6.95
CA LEU A 357 3.81 16.59 -6.18
C LEU A 357 2.69 17.53 -6.67
N PRO A 358 1.50 17.50 -6.05
CA PRO A 358 0.32 18.21 -6.57
C PRO A 358 0.45 19.72 -6.60
N GLN A 359 1.33 20.30 -5.78
CA GLN A 359 1.52 21.76 -5.68
C GLN A 359 2.56 22.30 -6.67
N GLU A 360 3.19 21.43 -7.50
CA GLU A 360 4.23 21.78 -8.47
C GLU A 360 3.77 21.70 -9.92
#